data_5c767f4e1cd15844d4191190a6e89e63
#
_entry.id   5c767f4e1cd15844d4191190a6e89e63
#
_cell.length_a   1.000
_cell.length_b   1.000
_cell.length_c   1.000
_cell.angle_alpha   90.00
_cell.angle_beta   90.00
_cell.angle_gamma   90.00
#
_symmetry.space_group_name_H-M   'P 1'
#
loop_
_entity.id
_entity.type
_entity.pdbx_description
1 polymer ?
#
loop_
_entity_poly.entity_id
_entity_poly.type
_entity_poly.pdbx_seq_one_letter_code
_entity_poly.pdbx_strand_id
1 'polypeptide(L)'
;MKKSVLILIAIITWLSAAAQTERRLNEVTVVASRTTTDAEGYTTNLRGSDITKGKPAVDVLGFLPNISHKNGTFKINGLAASEIYVDGVKLSDLSELDNIPGEMIDKVQVKYLAGADHNASLSGGSIMITLRRPPEGGYYGSISANADWYRSCDFGNAGISGMINYRYKGLSVYDNLYAGNTKFEENSAQTLSGPDLHTFLTETSKSHVFNFRNRLSLTQQLQSGAQLGGCYLISISSPRPSSVSYDGNTISSISSRENTSLQEGTLMFMQPLGSRGTQLQLTADYLNRHSNDNSCYFLDSEKAAAIKETTNLNLWKFKADIIYPHSRSLIWKFGASAQFISSHYTPADILKNDRFETSDIPTKTSGFTPIVYASAQGRIWKLKYSAGMNWQLNRIAYEDRSANRKSTNTQWSMNPTVQVMMPFGPGMNHALMMSYKRTLSDIPYTAISSVINWSDAYNYTVGNPDLKAQSADIVMAGLSLLRNKINITALYAVSHDRIYWQTLQSGENPDVFYTMPLNIKSQGVWGFGAEWIESPSRVWRFKLSGRVEITPENTMLDGIHYNKTRLKEYFYFNNNFRFGHGWGGMLNANFEPTFRTLDRTYHAVYNVSGQ
;
A
#
# COMPACT_ATOMS: atom_id res chain seq x y z
N MET A 1 -26.20 17.21 9.89
CA MET A 1 -26.64 16.28 8.81
C MET A 1 -27.62 16.89 7.82
N LYS A 2 -28.76 17.53 8.21
CA LYS A 2 -29.75 18.08 7.25
C LYS A 2 -29.22 19.20 6.34
N LYS A 3 -28.30 20.04 6.81
CA LYS A 3 -27.74 21.16 6.02
C LYS A 3 -26.71 20.71 4.97
N SER A 4 -25.92 19.68 5.25
CA SER A 4 -24.90 19.17 4.31
C SER A 4 -25.52 18.39 3.16
N VAL A 5 -26.62 17.69 3.38
CA VAL A 5 -27.37 16.97 2.33
C VAL A 5 -28.08 17.96 1.39
N LEU A 6 -28.58 19.07 1.92
CA LEU A 6 -29.21 20.13 1.13
C LEU A 6 -28.22 20.86 0.21
N ILE A 7 -26.99 21.07 0.67
CA ILE A 7 -25.93 21.67 -0.15
C ILE A 7 -25.52 20.72 -1.29
N LEU A 8 -25.44 19.42 -1.03
CA LEU A 8 -25.13 18.44 -2.06
C LEU A 8 -26.24 18.35 -3.13
N ILE A 9 -27.50 18.38 -2.70
CA ILE A 9 -28.67 18.39 -3.61
C ILE A 9 -28.72 19.70 -4.42
N ALA A 10 -28.42 20.85 -3.82
CA ALA A 10 -28.38 22.14 -4.50
C ALA A 10 -27.25 22.22 -5.55
N ILE A 11 -26.09 21.60 -5.28
CA ILE A 11 -24.99 21.50 -6.24
C ILE A 11 -25.38 20.59 -7.42
N ILE A 12 -26.07 19.48 -7.17
CA ILE A 12 -26.53 18.54 -8.20
C ILE A 12 -27.60 19.17 -9.10
N THR A 13 -28.52 19.98 -8.54
CA THR A 13 -29.57 20.68 -9.33
C THR A 13 -29.02 21.87 -10.13
N TRP A 14 -27.98 22.53 -9.64
CA TRP A 14 -27.32 23.62 -10.38
C TRP A 14 -26.50 23.13 -11.58
N LEU A 15 -25.91 21.94 -11.45
CA LEU A 15 -25.15 21.28 -12.52
C LEU A 15 -26.04 20.76 -13.67
N SER A 16 -27.31 20.42 -13.40
CA SER A 16 -28.23 20.01 -14.44
C SER A 16 -28.75 21.19 -15.30
N ALA A 17 -28.73 22.42 -14.79
CA ALA A 17 -29.13 23.62 -15.54
C ALA A 17 -28.04 24.15 -16.49
N ALA A 18 -26.77 23.81 -16.26
CA ALA A 18 -25.65 24.27 -17.08
C ALA A 18 -25.33 23.34 -18.29
N ALA A 19 -26.06 22.24 -18.47
CA ALA A 19 -25.74 21.19 -19.46
C ALA A 19 -26.47 21.35 -20.81
N GLN A 20 -27.25 22.43 -21.03
CA GLN A 20 -27.90 22.69 -22.30
C GLN A 20 -27.21 23.82 -23.08
N THR A 21 -26.06 23.51 -23.65
CA THR A 21 -25.53 24.33 -24.77
C THR A 21 -25.23 23.39 -25.92
N GLU A 22 -26.04 23.44 -26.97
CA GLU A 22 -25.78 22.78 -28.25
C GLU A 22 -24.42 23.19 -28.79
N ARG A 23 -23.46 22.26 -28.85
CA ARG A 23 -22.22 22.42 -29.60
C ARG A 23 -22.36 21.67 -30.93
N ARG A 24 -22.36 22.40 -32.04
CA ARG A 24 -22.16 21.86 -33.39
C ARG A 24 -20.86 21.04 -33.40
N LEU A 25 -20.99 19.75 -33.72
CA LEU A 25 -19.87 18.83 -33.92
C LEU A 25 -19.19 19.15 -35.24
N ASN A 26 -18.03 19.78 -35.21
CA ASN A 26 -17.10 19.76 -36.33
C ASN A 26 -16.12 18.61 -36.10
N GLU A 27 -16.09 17.73 -37.09
CA GLU A 27 -15.13 16.61 -37.23
C GLU A 27 -15.15 15.54 -36.13
N VAL A 28 -15.72 14.40 -36.46
CA VAL A 28 -15.58 13.17 -35.67
C VAL A 28 -14.17 12.61 -35.88
N THR A 29 -13.24 13.14 -35.15
CA THR A 29 -11.99 12.43 -34.93
C THR A 29 -12.32 11.27 -33.98
N VAL A 30 -12.30 10.03 -34.46
CA VAL A 30 -12.43 8.84 -33.62
C VAL A 30 -11.20 8.76 -32.71
N VAL A 31 -11.22 9.47 -31.61
CA VAL A 31 -10.22 9.31 -30.55
C VAL A 31 -10.53 7.98 -29.88
N ALA A 32 -9.76 6.96 -30.22
CA ALA A 32 -9.80 5.69 -29.50
C ALA A 32 -9.69 5.96 -28.00
N SER A 33 -10.59 5.39 -27.20
CA SER A 33 -10.54 5.57 -25.75
C SER A 33 -9.17 5.13 -25.24
N ARG A 34 -8.44 6.00 -24.55
CA ARG A 34 -7.16 5.66 -23.94
C ARG A 34 -7.30 4.63 -22.85
N THR A 35 -8.51 4.43 -22.33
CA THR A 35 -8.81 3.51 -21.24
C THR A 35 -9.74 2.40 -21.74
N THR A 36 -9.32 1.16 -21.53
CA THR A 36 -10.12 -0.06 -21.73
C THR A 36 -10.42 -0.70 -20.39
N THR A 37 -11.64 -1.20 -20.22
CA THR A 37 -12.08 -1.85 -18.97
C THR A 37 -12.33 -3.35 -19.19
N ASP A 38 -12.03 -4.15 -18.19
CA ASP A 38 -12.33 -5.58 -18.12
C ASP A 38 -13.02 -5.93 -16.79
N ALA A 39 -13.23 -7.22 -16.50
CA ALA A 39 -13.89 -7.64 -15.27
C ALA A 39 -13.06 -7.32 -14.01
N GLU A 40 -11.74 -7.33 -14.13
CA GLU A 40 -10.82 -7.14 -13.00
C GLU A 40 -10.45 -5.67 -12.75
N GLY A 41 -10.68 -4.79 -13.77
CA GLY A 41 -10.29 -3.39 -13.63
C GLY A 41 -10.23 -2.64 -14.96
N TYR A 42 -9.16 -1.89 -15.18
CA TYR A 42 -8.95 -1.13 -16.41
C TYR A 42 -7.47 -1.02 -16.78
N THR A 43 -7.22 -0.75 -18.06
CA THR A 43 -5.90 -0.41 -18.59
C THR A 43 -5.97 0.95 -19.27
N THR A 44 -5.10 1.88 -18.89
CA THR A 44 -4.98 3.21 -19.49
C THR A 44 -3.65 3.34 -20.22
N ASN A 45 -3.70 3.73 -21.51
CA ASN A 45 -2.52 4.08 -22.28
C ASN A 45 -2.17 5.56 -21.98
N LEU A 46 -0.96 5.80 -21.50
CA LEU A 46 -0.46 7.10 -21.07
C LEU A 46 0.55 7.72 -22.05
N ARG A 47 0.91 7.02 -23.12
CA ARG A 47 1.84 7.55 -24.14
C ARG A 47 1.34 8.88 -24.70
N GLY A 48 2.15 9.94 -24.53
CA GLY A 48 1.79 11.29 -24.97
C GLY A 48 0.62 11.91 -24.22
N SER A 49 0.29 11.40 -23.03
CA SER A 49 -0.73 12.00 -22.17
C SER A 49 -0.20 13.26 -21.46
N ASP A 50 -1.03 14.28 -21.34
CA ASP A 50 -0.64 15.51 -20.66
C ASP A 50 -0.47 15.33 -19.14
N ILE A 51 -1.09 14.30 -18.56
CA ILE A 51 -0.94 14.01 -17.11
C ILE A 51 0.44 13.46 -16.75
N THR A 52 1.25 13.05 -17.72
CA THR A 52 2.57 12.46 -17.49
C THR A 52 3.70 13.49 -17.55
N LYS A 53 3.48 14.65 -18.17
CA LYS A 53 4.54 15.62 -18.47
C LYS A 53 5.06 16.31 -17.22
N GLY A 54 6.38 16.24 -17.02
CA GLY A 54 7.08 16.91 -15.92
C GLY A 54 6.71 16.41 -14.53
N LYS A 55 6.19 15.19 -14.39
CA LYS A 55 5.73 14.62 -13.12
C LYS A 55 6.36 13.26 -12.86
N PRO A 56 6.57 12.89 -11.59
CA PRO A 56 6.92 11.53 -11.22
C PRO A 56 5.72 10.58 -11.37
N ALA A 57 6.00 9.28 -11.43
CA ALA A 57 4.97 8.25 -11.59
C ALA A 57 3.95 8.28 -10.44
N VAL A 58 4.36 8.59 -9.21
CA VAL A 58 3.48 8.69 -8.05
C VAL A 58 2.33 9.67 -8.29
N ASP A 59 2.63 10.84 -8.83
CA ASP A 59 1.63 11.88 -9.11
C ASP A 59 0.72 11.48 -10.28
N VAL A 60 1.31 10.88 -11.34
CA VAL A 60 0.54 10.37 -12.48
C VAL A 60 -0.51 9.36 -12.04
N LEU A 61 -0.13 8.42 -11.17
CA LEU A 61 -1.06 7.42 -10.62
C LEU A 61 -2.18 8.07 -9.81
N GLY A 62 -1.90 9.13 -9.06
CA GLY A 62 -2.90 9.88 -8.30
C GLY A 62 -4.02 10.48 -9.15
N PHE A 63 -3.77 10.75 -10.46
CA PHE A 63 -4.78 11.26 -11.41
C PHE A 63 -5.58 10.14 -12.10
N LEU A 64 -5.23 8.88 -11.91
CA LEU A 64 -5.99 7.77 -12.51
C LEU A 64 -7.30 7.51 -11.74
N PRO A 65 -8.34 6.98 -12.44
CA PRO A 65 -9.60 6.64 -11.80
C PRO A 65 -9.45 5.66 -10.64
N ASN A 66 -10.25 5.86 -9.59
CA ASN A 66 -10.33 4.97 -8.42
C ASN A 66 -9.04 4.80 -7.61
N ILE A 67 -7.99 5.57 -7.90
CA ILE A 67 -6.73 5.57 -7.15
C ILE A 67 -6.67 6.80 -6.27
N SER A 68 -6.31 6.64 -5.01
CA SER A 68 -5.90 7.71 -4.11
C SER A 68 -4.53 7.37 -3.50
N HIS A 69 -3.73 8.39 -3.25
CA HIS A 69 -2.40 8.26 -2.64
C HIS A 69 -2.28 9.18 -1.43
N LYS A 70 -1.81 8.64 -0.32
CA LYS A 70 -1.54 9.40 0.91
C LYS A 70 -0.44 8.71 1.71
N ASN A 71 0.54 9.48 2.18
CA ASN A 71 1.63 9.01 3.05
C ASN A 71 2.29 7.72 2.53
N GLY A 72 2.69 7.71 1.25
CA GLY A 72 3.32 6.55 0.62
C GLY A 72 2.40 5.35 0.35
N THR A 73 1.10 5.44 0.66
CA THR A 73 0.16 4.35 0.46
C THR A 73 -0.82 4.66 -0.67
N PHE A 74 -0.89 3.77 -1.65
CA PHE A 74 -1.93 3.81 -2.69
C PHE A 74 -3.15 3.03 -2.25
N LYS A 75 -4.34 3.58 -2.51
CA LYS A 75 -5.61 2.88 -2.32
C LYS A 75 -6.35 2.78 -3.65
N ILE A 76 -6.94 1.64 -3.92
CA ILE A 76 -7.81 1.38 -5.08
C ILE A 76 -9.21 1.14 -4.54
N ASN A 77 -10.19 1.96 -4.95
CA ASN A 77 -11.55 1.91 -4.39
C ASN A 77 -11.59 1.96 -2.85
N GLY A 78 -10.58 2.62 -2.24
CA GLY A 78 -10.41 2.76 -0.78
C GLY A 78 -9.76 1.58 -0.07
N LEU A 79 -9.52 0.45 -0.71
CA LEU A 79 -8.67 -0.62 -0.19
C LEU A 79 -7.21 -0.32 -0.51
N ALA A 80 -6.31 -0.58 0.43
CA ALA A 80 -4.88 -0.43 0.19
C ALA A 80 -4.48 -1.30 -1.02
N ALA A 81 -3.73 -0.70 -1.97
CA ALA A 81 -3.20 -1.45 -3.09
C ALA A 81 -2.25 -2.53 -2.55
N SER A 82 -2.52 -3.77 -2.91
CA SER A 82 -1.79 -4.92 -2.38
C SER A 82 -0.39 -5.02 -2.96
N GLU A 83 -0.24 -4.73 -4.25
CA GLU A 83 1.04 -4.83 -4.95
C GLU A 83 1.10 -3.81 -6.08
N ILE A 84 2.28 -3.23 -6.28
CA ILE A 84 2.58 -2.36 -7.42
C ILE A 84 3.76 -2.96 -8.18
N TYR A 85 3.65 -3.02 -9.50
CA TYR A 85 4.65 -3.61 -10.38
C TYR A 85 5.13 -2.60 -11.41
N VAL A 86 6.42 -2.65 -11.72
CA VAL A 86 7.04 -1.95 -12.86
C VAL A 86 7.67 -2.98 -13.78
N ASP A 87 7.20 -3.03 -15.02
CA ASP A 87 7.62 -4.01 -16.05
C ASP A 87 7.55 -5.48 -15.57
N GLY A 88 6.53 -5.80 -14.74
CA GLY A 88 6.30 -7.13 -14.20
C GLY A 88 7.05 -7.46 -12.93
N VAL A 89 7.94 -6.59 -12.45
CA VAL A 89 8.67 -6.76 -11.18
C VAL A 89 7.93 -6.00 -10.09
N LYS A 90 7.67 -6.67 -8.97
CA LYS A 90 7.04 -6.06 -7.79
C LYS A 90 7.95 -5.00 -7.18
N LEU A 91 7.37 -3.86 -6.80
CA LEU A 91 8.06 -2.86 -6.00
C LEU A 91 7.94 -3.21 -4.52
N SER A 92 9.07 -3.26 -3.83
CA SER A 92 9.13 -3.41 -2.37
C SER A 92 9.21 -2.07 -1.66
N ASP A 93 9.68 -1.04 -2.38
CA ASP A 93 9.74 0.33 -1.90
C ASP A 93 8.99 1.25 -2.88
N LEU A 94 7.86 1.79 -2.45
CA LEU A 94 7.01 2.64 -3.27
C LEU A 94 7.63 4.02 -3.57
N SER A 95 8.64 4.45 -2.81
CA SER A 95 9.37 5.69 -3.09
C SER A 95 10.15 5.63 -4.41
N GLU A 96 10.29 4.43 -4.99
CA GLU A 96 10.83 4.29 -6.35
C GLU A 96 9.98 5.00 -7.41
N LEU A 97 8.67 5.12 -7.18
CA LEU A 97 7.76 5.82 -8.08
C LEU A 97 8.02 7.34 -8.16
N ASP A 98 8.63 7.92 -7.13
CA ASP A 98 9.02 9.33 -7.11
C ASP A 98 10.15 9.61 -8.11
N ASN A 99 10.94 8.58 -8.44
CA ASN A 99 12.12 8.70 -9.31
C ASN A 99 11.85 8.22 -10.74
N ILE A 100 10.68 7.67 -11.03
CA ILE A 100 10.28 7.28 -12.39
C ILE A 100 9.57 8.46 -13.05
N PRO A 101 10.14 9.08 -14.11
CA PRO A 101 9.45 10.13 -14.83
C PRO A 101 8.15 9.63 -15.44
N GLY A 102 7.06 10.36 -15.23
CA GLY A 102 5.74 9.99 -15.76
C GLY A 102 5.72 9.82 -17.27
N GLU A 103 6.55 10.58 -17.99
CA GLU A 103 6.69 10.47 -19.44
C GLU A 103 7.25 9.13 -19.91
N MET A 104 7.92 8.39 -19.01
CA MET A 104 8.41 7.05 -19.29
C MET A 104 7.33 5.98 -19.17
N ILE A 105 6.16 6.31 -18.66
CA ILE A 105 5.04 5.37 -18.57
C ILE A 105 4.39 5.23 -19.96
N ASP A 106 4.28 4.00 -20.43
CA ASP A 106 3.53 3.65 -21.65
C ASP A 106 2.06 3.39 -21.31
N LYS A 107 1.82 2.50 -20.35
CA LYS A 107 0.47 2.15 -19.88
C LYS A 107 0.46 1.78 -18.39
N VAL A 108 -0.70 1.96 -17.78
CA VAL A 108 -0.99 1.49 -16.42
C VAL A 108 -2.21 0.60 -16.45
N GLN A 109 -2.10 -0.60 -15.90
CA GLN A 109 -3.22 -1.49 -15.62
C GLN A 109 -3.51 -1.46 -14.13
N VAL A 110 -4.78 -1.26 -13.79
CA VAL A 110 -5.27 -1.23 -12.41
C VAL A 110 -6.27 -2.36 -12.25
N LYS A 111 -5.99 -3.26 -11.33
CA LYS A 111 -6.93 -4.30 -10.89
C LYS A 111 -7.59 -3.87 -9.59
N TYR A 112 -8.90 -4.03 -9.47
CA TYR A 112 -9.66 -3.55 -8.30
C TYR A 112 -9.50 -4.43 -7.08
N LEU A 113 -9.37 -5.74 -7.27
CA LEU A 113 -9.08 -6.73 -6.23
C LEU A 113 -7.98 -7.67 -6.72
N ALA A 114 -7.15 -8.15 -5.81
CA ALA A 114 -6.18 -9.19 -6.11
C ALA A 114 -6.90 -10.48 -6.53
N GLY A 115 -6.49 -11.07 -7.64
CA GLY A 115 -7.05 -12.31 -8.17
C GLY A 115 -6.71 -13.53 -7.32
N ALA A 116 -7.22 -14.70 -7.72
CA ALA A 116 -6.92 -15.97 -7.06
C ALA A 116 -5.44 -16.38 -7.17
N ASP A 117 -4.71 -15.81 -8.13
CA ASP A 117 -3.29 -16.03 -8.40
C ASP A 117 -2.34 -15.31 -7.43
N HIS A 118 -2.88 -14.63 -6.43
CA HIS A 118 -2.13 -13.92 -5.38
C HIS A 118 -2.34 -14.58 -4.02
N ASN A 119 -1.48 -14.26 -3.05
CA ASN A 119 -1.68 -14.63 -1.65
C ASN A 119 -3.04 -14.09 -1.17
N ALA A 120 -3.80 -14.90 -0.44
CA ALA A 120 -5.11 -14.52 0.07
C ALA A 120 -5.07 -13.35 1.06
N SER A 121 -3.93 -13.05 1.66
CA SER A 121 -3.75 -11.89 2.55
C SER A 121 -3.92 -10.54 1.83
N LEU A 122 -3.77 -10.52 0.50
CA LEU A 122 -3.87 -9.33 -0.32
C LEU A 122 -5.34 -9.00 -0.60
N SER A 123 -5.90 -8.02 0.10
CA SER A 123 -7.32 -7.63 -0.02
C SER A 123 -7.57 -6.65 -1.15
N GLY A 124 -6.69 -5.67 -1.34
CA GLY A 124 -6.82 -4.66 -2.39
C GLY A 124 -6.37 -5.17 -3.76
N GLY A 125 -6.48 -4.31 -4.74
CA GLY A 125 -6.05 -4.57 -6.10
C GLY A 125 -4.54 -4.37 -6.30
N SER A 126 -4.14 -4.42 -7.56
CA SER A 126 -2.76 -4.19 -7.96
C SER A 126 -2.66 -3.12 -9.04
N ILE A 127 -1.51 -2.44 -9.10
CA ILE A 127 -1.17 -1.47 -10.12
C ILE A 127 0.03 -2.00 -10.90
N MET A 128 -0.12 -2.16 -12.21
CA MET A 128 0.95 -2.63 -13.09
C MET A 128 1.34 -1.50 -14.04
N ILE A 129 2.55 -1.00 -13.91
CA ILE A 129 3.13 0.06 -14.73
C ILE A 129 4.00 -0.61 -15.79
N THR A 130 3.76 -0.29 -17.06
CA THR A 130 4.64 -0.67 -18.16
C THR A 130 5.36 0.57 -18.64
N LEU A 131 6.67 0.53 -18.65
CA LEU A 131 7.52 1.61 -19.14
C LEU A 131 7.65 1.57 -20.66
N ARG A 132 7.93 2.71 -21.25
CA ARG A 132 8.24 2.84 -22.66
C ARG A 132 9.53 2.08 -22.95
N ARG A 133 9.50 1.28 -23.99
CA ARG A 133 10.71 0.60 -24.48
C ARG A 133 11.38 1.49 -25.52
N PRO A 134 12.71 1.67 -25.45
CA PRO A 134 13.43 2.32 -26.53
C PRO A 134 13.30 1.53 -27.82
N PRO A 135 13.48 2.17 -28.99
CA PRO A 135 13.60 1.44 -30.26
C PRO A 135 14.76 0.46 -30.22
N GLU A 136 14.75 -0.52 -31.09
CA GLU A 136 15.83 -1.51 -31.18
C GLU A 136 17.19 -0.82 -31.43
N GLY A 137 18.20 -1.18 -30.62
CA GLY A 137 19.51 -0.52 -30.63
C GLY A 137 19.54 0.87 -29.98
N GLY A 138 18.44 1.28 -29.30
CA GLY A 138 18.32 2.57 -28.66
C GLY A 138 18.44 2.54 -27.15
N TYR A 139 18.59 3.71 -26.59
CA TYR A 139 18.52 3.95 -25.15
C TYR A 139 17.76 5.23 -24.84
N TYR A 140 17.26 5.35 -23.64
CA TYR A 140 16.86 6.60 -23.02
C TYR A 140 17.16 6.55 -21.52
N GLY A 141 17.31 7.72 -20.92
CA GLY A 141 17.56 7.84 -19.50
C GLY A 141 17.19 9.22 -18.99
N SER A 142 17.22 9.36 -17.70
CA SER A 142 17.02 10.63 -17.01
C SER A 142 17.93 10.71 -15.80
N ILE A 143 18.33 11.93 -15.47
CA ILE A 143 18.96 12.26 -14.20
C ILE A 143 18.09 13.36 -13.59
N SER A 144 17.73 13.21 -12.34
CA SER A 144 16.97 14.21 -11.61
C SER A 144 17.60 14.46 -10.23
N ALA A 145 17.48 15.69 -9.78
CA ALA A 145 17.83 16.10 -8.44
C ALA A 145 16.62 16.79 -7.83
N ASN A 146 16.34 16.47 -6.58
CA ASN A 146 15.27 17.09 -5.82
C ASN A 146 15.81 17.67 -4.52
N ALA A 147 15.21 18.77 -4.08
CA ALA A 147 15.45 19.36 -2.79
C ALA A 147 14.17 20.03 -2.30
N ASP A 148 13.73 19.65 -1.12
CA ASP A 148 12.55 20.22 -0.46
C ASP A 148 12.99 20.92 0.82
N TRP A 149 12.44 22.08 1.07
CA TRP A 149 12.74 22.85 2.26
C TRP A 149 11.51 22.94 3.17
N TYR A 150 11.68 22.52 4.42
CA TYR A 150 10.65 22.63 5.46
C TYR A 150 11.04 23.69 6.50
N ARG A 151 10.07 24.49 6.91
CA ARG A 151 10.29 25.59 7.87
C ARG A 151 10.77 25.11 9.25
N SER A 152 10.35 23.91 9.65
CA SER A 152 10.70 23.28 10.93
C SER A 152 12.06 22.59 10.93
N CYS A 153 12.64 22.34 9.74
CA CYS A 153 13.93 21.68 9.60
C CYS A 153 14.89 22.60 8.84
N ASP A 154 16.19 22.59 9.16
CA ASP A 154 17.22 23.31 8.40
C ASP A 154 17.26 22.85 6.94
N PHE A 155 16.81 21.64 6.69
CA PHE A 155 16.75 21.02 5.38
C PHE A 155 15.78 19.84 5.40
N GLY A 156 14.87 19.75 4.44
CA GLY A 156 13.90 18.65 4.35
C GLY A 156 14.47 17.42 3.64
N ASN A 157 14.30 17.37 2.32
CA ASN A 157 14.78 16.29 1.49
C ASN A 157 15.81 16.79 0.48
N ALA A 158 16.85 16.01 0.24
CA ALA A 158 17.69 16.18 -0.94
C ALA A 158 18.07 14.83 -1.50
N GLY A 159 17.95 14.69 -2.81
CA GLY A 159 18.27 13.45 -3.46
C GLY A 159 18.68 13.64 -4.92
N ILE A 160 19.41 12.67 -5.39
CA ILE A 160 19.74 12.49 -6.81
C ILE A 160 19.27 11.13 -7.25
N SER A 161 18.68 11.05 -8.43
CA SER A 161 18.32 9.79 -9.07
C SER A 161 18.78 9.76 -10.51
N GLY A 162 19.11 8.55 -10.97
CA GLY A 162 19.47 8.27 -12.34
C GLY A 162 18.72 7.03 -12.83
N MET A 163 18.24 7.08 -14.05
CA MET A 163 17.58 5.95 -14.68
C MET A 163 18.09 5.80 -16.11
N ILE A 164 18.35 4.56 -16.53
CA ILE A 164 18.68 4.21 -17.91
C ILE A 164 17.86 3.00 -18.36
N ASN A 165 17.37 3.04 -19.58
CA ASN A 165 16.76 1.91 -20.26
C ASN A 165 17.42 1.73 -21.61
N TYR A 166 17.97 0.55 -21.85
CA TYR A 166 18.67 0.18 -23.07
C TYR A 166 18.04 -1.06 -23.69
N ARG A 167 18.02 -1.13 -25.04
CA ARG A 167 17.50 -2.29 -25.77
C ARG A 167 18.38 -2.62 -26.96
N TYR A 168 18.78 -3.89 -27.06
CA TYR A 168 19.54 -4.39 -28.18
C TYR A 168 19.35 -5.91 -28.39
N LYS A 169 19.00 -6.34 -29.60
CA LYS A 169 18.84 -7.77 -29.98
C LYS A 169 18.02 -8.59 -29.01
N GLY A 170 16.85 -8.05 -28.60
CA GLY A 170 15.96 -8.70 -27.62
C GLY A 170 16.39 -8.58 -26.16
N LEU A 171 17.60 -8.09 -25.87
CA LEU A 171 18.02 -7.72 -24.52
C LEU A 171 17.44 -6.35 -24.16
N SER A 172 16.80 -6.25 -23.01
CA SER A 172 16.42 -4.99 -22.39
C SER A 172 17.09 -4.90 -21.03
N VAL A 173 17.74 -3.75 -20.77
CA VAL A 173 18.41 -3.44 -19.51
C VAL A 173 17.74 -2.21 -18.93
N TYR A 174 17.27 -2.29 -17.72
CA TYR A 174 16.73 -1.17 -16.95
C TYR A 174 17.51 -1.06 -15.66
N ASP A 175 18.06 0.11 -15.41
CA ASP A 175 18.73 0.44 -14.15
C ASP A 175 18.14 1.72 -13.57
N ASN A 176 17.90 1.72 -12.25
CA ASN A 176 17.39 2.86 -11.49
C ASN A 176 18.18 3.00 -10.20
N LEU A 177 18.83 4.14 -10.04
CA LEU A 177 19.66 4.46 -8.89
C LEU A 177 19.09 5.69 -8.18
N TYR A 178 19.07 5.66 -6.86
CA TYR A 178 18.70 6.78 -6.00
C TYR A 178 19.64 6.87 -4.81
N ALA A 179 20.04 8.09 -4.46
CA ALA A 179 20.72 8.40 -3.21
C ALA A 179 20.19 9.73 -2.66
N GLY A 180 19.85 9.76 -1.38
CA GLY A 180 19.30 10.97 -0.79
C GLY A 180 19.25 10.95 0.73
N ASN A 181 19.04 12.13 1.27
CA ASN A 181 18.81 12.38 2.68
C ASN A 181 17.43 12.99 2.90
N THR A 182 16.74 12.53 3.93
CA THR A 182 15.45 13.06 4.38
C THR A 182 15.58 13.50 5.83
N LYS A 183 15.12 14.70 6.15
CA LYS A 183 14.92 15.16 7.52
C LYS A 183 13.46 15.45 7.72
N PHE A 184 12.90 15.03 8.82
CA PHE A 184 11.55 15.43 9.22
C PHE A 184 11.48 15.70 10.72
N GLU A 185 10.54 16.54 11.10
CA GLU A 185 10.20 16.85 12.47
C GLU A 185 8.68 16.80 12.64
N GLU A 186 8.22 16.13 13.67
CA GLU A 186 6.81 16.01 14.03
C GLU A 186 6.62 16.38 15.49
N ASN A 187 5.64 17.23 15.76
CA ASN A 187 5.22 17.58 17.11
C ASN A 187 3.84 16.98 17.35
N SER A 188 3.71 16.22 18.40
CA SER A 188 2.45 15.62 18.83
C SER A 188 2.13 15.98 20.28
N ALA A 189 0.86 15.90 20.60
CA ALA A 189 0.39 16.01 21.98
C ALA A 189 -0.69 14.96 22.21
N GLN A 190 -0.59 14.25 23.32
CA GLN A 190 -1.58 13.25 23.71
C GLN A 190 -1.95 13.40 25.18
N THR A 191 -3.19 13.06 25.49
CA THR A 191 -3.62 12.93 26.88
C THR A 191 -3.77 11.45 27.18
N LEU A 192 -3.04 10.97 28.16
CA LEU A 192 -3.18 9.63 28.69
C LEU A 192 -4.14 9.68 29.87
N SER A 193 -5.20 8.87 29.83
CA SER A 193 -6.21 8.81 30.88
C SER A 193 -6.51 7.36 31.23
N GLY A 194 -6.24 6.98 32.47
CA GLY A 194 -6.58 5.72 33.07
C GLY A 194 -7.36 5.96 34.37
N PRO A 195 -7.76 4.90 35.11
CA PRO A 195 -8.46 5.05 36.38
C PRO A 195 -7.73 5.94 37.39
N ASP A 196 -6.40 5.84 37.43
CA ASP A 196 -5.54 6.51 38.40
C ASP A 196 -4.52 7.47 37.77
N LEU A 197 -4.55 7.65 36.44
CA LEU A 197 -3.60 8.49 35.71
C LEU A 197 -4.30 9.46 34.78
N HIS A 198 -3.96 10.74 34.89
CA HIS A 198 -4.28 11.79 33.93
C HIS A 198 -3.03 12.58 33.62
N THR A 199 -2.38 12.27 32.52
CA THR A 199 -1.14 12.94 32.11
C THR A 199 -1.28 13.52 30.70
N PHE A 200 -0.82 14.75 30.52
CA PHE A 200 -0.70 15.40 29.24
C PHE A 200 0.76 15.29 28.77
N LEU A 201 0.97 14.58 27.69
CA LEU A 201 2.29 14.32 27.11
C LEU A 201 2.45 15.12 25.83
N THR A 202 3.50 15.92 25.75
CA THR A 202 3.96 16.54 24.50
C THR A 202 5.19 15.81 23.99
N GLU A 203 5.25 15.56 22.70
CA GLU A 203 6.35 14.85 22.08
C GLU A 203 6.84 15.61 20.85
N THR A 204 8.15 15.75 20.74
CA THR A 204 8.84 16.21 19.53
C THR A 204 9.72 15.09 19.00
N SER A 205 9.38 14.59 17.82
CA SER A 205 10.14 13.57 17.12
C SER A 205 10.89 14.15 15.95
N LYS A 206 12.18 13.81 15.83
CA LYS A 206 13.04 14.20 14.71
C LYS A 206 13.66 12.96 14.10
N SER A 207 13.81 12.95 12.80
CA SER A 207 14.53 11.88 12.12
C SER A 207 15.39 12.40 10.98
N HIS A 208 16.56 11.83 10.85
CA HIS A 208 17.45 12.03 9.72
C HIS A 208 17.71 10.66 9.08
N VAL A 209 17.35 10.50 7.81
CA VAL A 209 17.41 9.22 7.10
C VAL A 209 18.26 9.37 5.85
N PHE A 210 19.33 8.61 5.75
CA PHE A 210 20.04 8.41 4.49
C PHE A 210 19.46 7.17 3.80
N ASN A 211 19.15 7.30 2.51
CA ASN A 211 18.68 6.21 1.68
C ASN A 211 19.54 6.09 0.42
N PHE A 212 19.95 4.87 0.14
CA PHE A 212 20.56 4.46 -1.14
C PHE A 212 19.77 3.29 -1.69
N ARG A 213 19.48 3.33 -3.00
CA ARG A 213 18.79 2.23 -3.68
C ARG A 213 19.31 2.11 -5.12
N ASN A 214 19.53 0.87 -5.53
CA ASN A 214 19.76 0.53 -6.92
C ASN A 214 18.95 -0.68 -7.32
N ARG A 215 18.24 -0.58 -8.44
CA ARG A 215 17.50 -1.68 -9.08
C ARG A 215 18.05 -1.89 -10.49
N LEU A 216 18.60 -3.06 -10.73
CA LEU A 216 19.00 -3.52 -12.06
C LEU A 216 18.05 -4.62 -12.54
N SER A 217 17.44 -4.43 -13.69
CA SER A 217 16.57 -5.42 -14.33
C SER A 217 17.07 -5.75 -15.72
N LEU A 218 17.14 -7.03 -16.03
CA LEU A 218 17.57 -7.57 -17.31
C LEU A 218 16.45 -8.45 -17.87
N THR A 219 16.12 -8.29 -19.13
CA THR A 219 15.14 -9.14 -19.81
C THR A 219 15.67 -9.50 -21.19
N GLN A 220 15.73 -10.80 -21.52
CA GLN A 220 16.12 -11.31 -22.82
C GLN A 220 14.95 -12.04 -23.47
N GLN A 221 14.56 -11.58 -24.65
CA GLN A 221 13.63 -12.30 -25.51
C GLN A 221 14.41 -13.23 -26.43
N LEU A 222 14.06 -14.52 -26.42
CA LEU A 222 14.68 -15.56 -27.24
C LEU A 222 13.92 -15.71 -28.55
N GLN A 223 14.60 -16.27 -29.57
CA GLN A 223 13.98 -16.52 -30.89
C GLN A 223 12.80 -17.51 -30.82
N SER A 224 12.79 -18.41 -29.85
CA SER A 224 11.67 -19.32 -29.57
C SER A 224 10.40 -18.60 -29.06
N GLY A 225 10.46 -17.28 -28.83
CA GLY A 225 9.41 -16.51 -28.16
C GLY A 225 9.47 -16.60 -26.64
N ALA A 226 10.38 -17.41 -26.07
CA ALA A 226 10.59 -17.44 -24.64
C ALA A 226 11.22 -16.12 -24.14
N GLN A 227 10.95 -15.78 -22.90
CA GLN A 227 11.52 -14.62 -22.23
C GLN A 227 12.16 -15.05 -20.92
N LEU A 228 13.42 -14.65 -20.74
CA LEU A 228 14.14 -14.75 -19.49
C LEU A 228 14.24 -13.35 -18.87
N GLY A 229 13.98 -13.22 -17.59
CA GLY A 229 14.10 -11.97 -16.85
C GLY A 229 14.82 -12.18 -15.52
N GLY A 230 15.58 -11.18 -15.10
CA GLY A 230 16.18 -11.10 -13.79
C GLY A 230 16.13 -9.68 -13.28
N CYS A 231 15.89 -9.52 -11.98
CA CYS A 231 15.95 -8.23 -11.31
C CYS A 231 16.72 -8.40 -10.01
N TYR A 232 17.58 -7.44 -9.71
CA TYR A 232 18.24 -7.35 -8.42
C TYR A 232 18.09 -5.94 -7.86
N LEU A 233 17.62 -5.87 -6.61
CA LEU A 233 17.48 -4.66 -5.84
C LEU A 233 18.39 -4.71 -4.62
N ILE A 234 19.12 -3.63 -4.40
CA ILE A 234 19.77 -3.34 -3.12
C ILE A 234 19.25 -2.00 -2.59
N SER A 235 18.85 -1.96 -1.33
CA SER A 235 18.42 -0.76 -0.64
C SER A 235 19.11 -0.69 0.73
N ILE A 236 19.70 0.47 1.03
CA ILE A 236 20.35 0.76 2.31
C ILE A 236 19.65 1.96 2.89
N SER A 237 19.17 1.84 4.13
CA SER A 237 18.53 2.92 4.87
C SER A 237 19.17 3.05 6.24
N SER A 238 19.51 4.28 6.63
CA SER A 238 20.15 4.58 7.91
C SER A 238 19.37 5.66 8.64
N PRO A 239 18.18 5.35 9.19
CA PRO A 239 17.42 6.29 10.01
C PRO A 239 18.10 6.54 11.36
N ARG A 240 17.99 7.79 11.81
CA ARG A 240 18.43 8.26 13.13
C ARG A 240 17.27 8.99 13.79
N PRO A 241 16.26 8.26 14.25
CA PRO A 241 15.15 8.89 14.97
C PRO A 241 15.57 9.29 16.37
N SER A 242 15.00 10.40 16.83
CA SER A 242 15.06 10.84 18.22
C SER A 242 13.71 11.41 18.60
N SER A 243 13.23 11.09 19.79
CA SER A 243 12.03 11.69 20.36
C SER A 243 12.33 12.25 21.74
N VAL A 244 11.66 13.35 22.06
CA VAL A 244 11.69 13.95 23.39
C VAL A 244 10.25 14.14 23.82
N SER A 245 9.89 13.54 24.94
CA SER A 245 8.55 13.57 25.53
C SER A 245 8.61 14.27 26.88
N TYR A 246 7.62 15.14 27.15
CA TYR A 246 7.53 15.90 28.38
C TYR A 246 6.09 15.81 28.94
N ASP A 247 5.95 15.45 30.21
CA ASP A 247 4.67 15.25 30.91
C ASP A 247 4.31 16.37 31.89
N GLY A 248 5.09 17.43 31.94
CA GLY A 248 4.98 18.51 32.92
C GLY A 248 5.98 18.40 34.07
N ASN A 249 6.52 17.21 34.34
CA ASN A 249 7.49 16.96 35.43
C ASN A 249 8.77 16.30 34.93
N THR A 250 8.66 15.27 34.10
CA THR A 250 9.75 14.41 33.64
C THR A 250 10.00 14.61 32.16
N ILE A 251 11.26 14.71 31.76
CA ILE A 251 11.68 14.66 30.36
C ILE A 251 12.18 13.25 30.06
N SER A 252 11.51 12.56 29.15
CA SER A 252 12.05 11.31 28.60
C SER A 252 12.49 11.50 27.16
N SER A 253 13.59 10.89 26.77
CA SER A 253 14.01 10.92 25.37
C SER A 253 14.54 9.58 24.93
N ILE A 254 14.30 9.29 23.64
CA ILE A 254 14.80 8.10 22.96
C ILE A 254 15.61 8.56 21.77
N SER A 255 16.78 7.99 21.60
CA SER A 255 17.62 8.20 20.42
C SER A 255 18.05 6.86 19.88
N SER A 256 17.75 6.63 18.61
CA SER A 256 18.07 5.37 17.93
C SER A 256 18.96 5.62 16.71
N ARG A 257 19.73 4.62 16.38
CA ARG A 257 20.49 4.53 15.14
C ARG A 257 20.25 3.16 14.52
N GLU A 258 19.45 3.16 13.50
CA GLU A 258 19.17 1.95 12.72
C GLU A 258 20.01 1.95 11.42
N ASN A 259 20.46 0.77 11.03
CA ASN A 259 21.04 0.53 9.71
C ASN A 259 20.35 -0.70 9.14
N THR A 260 19.59 -0.49 8.08
CA THR A 260 18.87 -1.57 7.40
C THR A 260 19.41 -1.73 5.98
N SER A 261 19.74 -2.96 5.62
CA SER A 261 19.99 -3.37 4.24
C SER A 261 18.92 -4.33 3.77
N LEU A 262 18.40 -4.09 2.57
CA LEU A 262 17.45 -4.95 1.87
C LEU A 262 18.07 -5.38 0.55
N GLN A 263 18.06 -6.67 0.27
CA GLN A 263 18.48 -7.25 -0.99
C GLN A 263 17.34 -8.11 -1.53
N GLU A 264 16.99 -7.92 -2.79
CA GLU A 264 15.97 -8.71 -3.46
C GLU A 264 16.50 -9.21 -4.80
N GLY A 265 16.20 -10.45 -5.10
CA GLY A 265 16.46 -11.07 -6.39
C GLY A 265 15.19 -11.69 -6.93
N THR A 266 14.83 -11.38 -8.17
CA THR A 266 13.73 -12.01 -8.89
C THR A 266 14.25 -12.63 -10.17
N LEU A 267 13.92 -13.89 -10.42
CA LEU A 267 14.13 -14.57 -11.69
C LEU A 267 12.78 -14.91 -12.31
N MET A 268 12.62 -14.64 -13.59
CA MET A 268 11.39 -14.90 -14.34
C MET A 268 11.71 -15.67 -15.61
N PHE A 269 10.89 -16.65 -15.90
CA PHE A 269 10.91 -17.38 -17.17
C PHE A 269 9.49 -17.47 -17.71
N MET A 270 9.29 -17.09 -18.95
CA MET A 270 8.03 -17.21 -19.65
C MET A 270 8.26 -17.96 -20.96
N GLN A 271 7.49 -19.01 -21.20
CA GLN A 271 7.56 -19.85 -22.40
C GLN A 271 6.17 -19.96 -23.03
N PRO A 272 5.97 -19.48 -24.28
CA PRO A 272 4.80 -19.84 -25.06
C PRO A 272 4.80 -21.34 -25.37
N LEU A 273 3.66 -22.00 -25.17
CA LEU A 273 3.47 -23.44 -25.40
C LEU A 273 2.45 -23.66 -26.52
N GLY A 274 2.90 -24.24 -27.62
CA GLY A 274 2.04 -24.53 -28.76
C GLY A 274 1.51 -23.30 -29.51
N SER A 275 0.61 -23.51 -30.44
CA SER A 275 0.09 -22.46 -31.35
C SER A 275 -1.12 -21.69 -30.81
N ARG A 276 -1.74 -22.15 -29.71
CA ARG A 276 -2.95 -21.53 -29.16
C ARG A 276 -2.69 -20.38 -28.18
N GLY A 277 -1.42 -19.99 -27.97
CA GLY A 277 -1.05 -18.91 -27.06
C GLY A 277 -1.04 -19.32 -25.58
N THR A 278 -1.00 -20.62 -25.28
CA THR A 278 -0.74 -21.11 -23.91
C THR A 278 0.62 -20.63 -23.46
N GLN A 279 0.75 -20.21 -22.19
CA GLN A 279 1.99 -19.71 -21.62
C GLN A 279 2.27 -20.40 -20.29
N LEU A 280 3.51 -20.82 -20.12
CA LEU A 280 4.10 -21.20 -18.85
C LEU A 280 4.88 -20.01 -18.30
N GLN A 281 4.64 -19.64 -17.04
CA GLN A 281 5.40 -18.60 -16.33
C GLN A 281 5.96 -19.19 -15.06
N LEU A 282 7.26 -19.03 -14.85
CA LEU A 282 7.95 -19.43 -13.63
C LEU A 282 8.59 -18.19 -13.00
N THR A 283 8.45 -18.03 -11.70
CA THR A 283 9.06 -16.94 -10.96
C THR A 283 9.71 -17.49 -9.68
N ALA A 284 10.91 -17.00 -9.38
CA ALA A 284 11.60 -17.26 -8.13
C ALA A 284 12.04 -15.93 -7.53
N ASP A 285 11.58 -15.65 -6.32
CA ASP A 285 11.90 -14.44 -5.58
C ASP A 285 12.72 -14.79 -4.34
N TYR A 286 13.74 -14.00 -4.08
CA TYR A 286 14.52 -14.01 -2.85
C TYR A 286 14.54 -12.62 -2.24
N LEU A 287 14.37 -12.52 -0.93
CA LEU A 287 14.52 -11.30 -0.17
C LEU A 287 15.33 -11.59 1.09
N ASN A 288 16.34 -10.77 1.33
CA ASN A 288 17.04 -10.69 2.61
C ASN A 288 16.92 -9.26 3.15
N ARG A 289 16.50 -9.12 4.40
CA ARG A 289 16.55 -7.87 5.15
C ARG A 289 17.37 -8.07 6.40
N HIS A 290 18.42 -7.27 6.54
CA HIS A 290 19.26 -7.22 7.74
C HIS A 290 19.15 -5.83 8.36
N SER A 291 18.81 -5.76 9.64
CA SER A 291 18.67 -4.53 10.41
C SER A 291 19.45 -4.63 11.71
N ASN A 292 20.22 -3.58 12.01
CA ASN A 292 20.85 -3.36 13.30
C ASN A 292 20.30 -2.06 13.88
N ASP A 293 19.74 -2.10 15.05
CA ASP A 293 19.29 -0.95 15.81
C ASP A 293 20.05 -0.81 17.12
N ASN A 294 20.41 0.43 17.46
CA ASN A 294 21.02 0.79 18.73
C ASN A 294 20.18 1.92 19.33
N SER A 295 19.39 1.61 20.35
CA SER A 295 18.49 2.54 21.01
C SER A 295 19.02 2.90 22.41
N CYS A 296 18.97 4.19 22.74
CA CYS A 296 19.31 4.73 24.05
C CYS A 296 18.11 5.47 24.61
N TYR A 297 17.78 5.19 25.85
CA TYR A 297 16.67 5.78 26.60
C TYR A 297 17.25 6.68 27.72
N PHE A 298 16.70 7.88 27.85
CA PHE A 298 17.13 8.86 28.84
C PHE A 298 15.93 9.33 29.64
N LEU A 299 16.16 9.57 30.94
CA LEU A 299 15.24 10.21 31.86
C LEU A 299 15.95 11.41 32.48
N ASP A 300 15.35 12.58 32.38
CA ASP A 300 15.92 13.85 32.88
C ASP A 300 17.39 14.04 32.47
N SER A 301 17.70 13.69 31.22
CA SER A 301 19.02 13.72 30.60
C SER A 301 20.03 12.66 31.08
N GLU A 302 19.65 11.81 32.03
CA GLU A 302 20.49 10.68 32.44
C GLU A 302 20.17 9.45 31.57
N LYS A 303 21.20 8.71 31.16
CA LYS A 303 21.03 7.51 30.38
C LYS A 303 20.46 6.39 31.24
N ALA A 304 19.20 6.06 31.03
CA ALA A 304 18.46 5.07 31.80
C ALA A 304 18.65 3.64 31.23
N ALA A 305 18.52 3.48 29.91
CA ALA A 305 18.68 2.17 29.29
C ALA A 305 19.37 2.26 27.92
N ALA A 306 19.92 1.18 27.46
CA ALA A 306 20.43 1.03 26.10
C ALA A 306 20.29 -0.40 25.63
N ILE A 307 19.84 -0.56 24.42
CA ILE A 307 19.67 -1.88 23.79
C ILE A 307 20.27 -1.86 22.39
N LYS A 308 20.85 -2.96 22.00
CA LYS A 308 21.27 -3.24 20.64
C LYS A 308 20.47 -4.41 20.11
N GLU A 309 19.90 -4.27 18.94
CA GLU A 309 19.03 -5.28 18.32
C GLU A 309 19.54 -5.62 16.93
N THR A 310 19.49 -6.89 16.59
CA THR A 310 19.80 -7.36 15.24
C THR A 310 18.66 -8.23 14.74
N THR A 311 18.09 -7.86 13.59
CA THR A 311 17.07 -8.64 12.91
C THR A 311 17.58 -9.09 11.55
N ASN A 312 17.43 -10.39 11.26
CA ASN A 312 17.77 -10.96 9.96
C ASN A 312 16.57 -11.75 9.43
N LEU A 313 16.00 -11.31 8.31
CA LEU A 313 14.84 -11.91 7.67
C LEU A 313 15.21 -12.40 6.28
N ASN A 314 14.89 -13.66 6.00
CA ASN A 314 15.02 -14.28 4.69
C ASN A 314 13.67 -14.77 4.21
N LEU A 315 13.36 -14.49 2.94
CA LEU A 315 12.16 -14.98 2.28
C LEU A 315 12.53 -15.57 0.93
N TRP A 316 11.97 -16.74 0.65
CA TRP A 316 12.00 -17.39 -0.66
C TRP A 316 10.58 -17.62 -1.13
N LYS A 317 10.31 -17.32 -2.40
CA LYS A 317 9.02 -17.58 -3.02
C LYS A 317 9.23 -18.17 -4.41
N PHE A 318 8.56 -19.25 -4.68
CA PHE A 318 8.53 -19.91 -5.98
C PHE A 318 7.10 -19.91 -6.50
N LYS A 319 6.91 -19.62 -7.76
CA LYS A 319 5.59 -19.60 -8.41
C LYS A 319 5.67 -20.18 -9.82
N ALA A 320 4.67 -20.99 -10.17
CA ALA A 320 4.46 -21.54 -11.50
C ALA A 320 3.02 -21.30 -11.95
N ASP A 321 2.84 -20.69 -13.09
CA ASP A 321 1.55 -20.35 -13.69
C ASP A 321 1.42 -20.93 -15.08
N ILE A 322 0.25 -21.47 -15.42
CA ILE A 322 -0.16 -21.87 -16.75
C ILE A 322 -1.36 -21.03 -17.15
N ILE A 323 -1.23 -20.22 -18.19
CA ILE A 323 -2.30 -19.45 -18.81
C ILE A 323 -2.73 -20.19 -20.06
N TYR A 324 -3.98 -20.66 -20.09
CA TYR A 324 -4.53 -21.46 -21.18
C TYR A 324 -5.71 -20.74 -21.86
N PRO A 325 -5.52 -20.08 -23.00
CA PRO A 325 -6.61 -19.54 -23.81
C PRO A 325 -7.41 -20.68 -24.44
N HIS A 326 -8.53 -21.04 -23.80
CA HIS A 326 -9.42 -22.08 -24.30
C HIS A 326 -10.14 -21.63 -25.59
N SER A 327 -10.62 -20.39 -25.59
CA SER A 327 -11.28 -19.75 -26.73
C SER A 327 -11.03 -18.23 -26.71
N ARG A 328 -11.54 -17.50 -27.71
CA ARG A 328 -11.48 -16.03 -27.74
C ARG A 328 -12.26 -15.38 -26.59
N SER A 329 -13.16 -16.10 -25.94
CA SER A 329 -14.04 -15.62 -24.87
C SER A 329 -13.78 -16.27 -23.51
N LEU A 330 -12.80 -17.17 -23.40
CA LEU A 330 -12.50 -17.89 -22.17
C LEU A 330 -11.02 -18.21 -22.04
N ILE A 331 -10.42 -17.75 -20.94
CA ILE A 331 -9.03 -18.01 -20.56
C ILE A 331 -9.05 -18.69 -19.19
N TRP A 332 -8.36 -19.81 -19.09
CA TRP A 332 -8.08 -20.47 -17.82
C TRP A 332 -6.69 -20.10 -17.32
N LYS A 333 -6.54 -19.96 -16.02
CA LYS A 333 -5.27 -19.80 -15.37
C LYS A 333 -5.18 -20.75 -14.18
N PHE A 334 -4.11 -21.53 -14.13
CA PHE A 334 -3.80 -22.47 -13.07
C PHE A 334 -2.42 -22.17 -12.55
N GLY A 335 -2.21 -22.36 -11.26
CA GLY A 335 -0.89 -22.17 -10.74
C GLY A 335 -0.71 -22.67 -9.33
N ALA A 336 0.54 -22.72 -8.94
CA ALA A 336 0.97 -23.03 -7.58
C ALA A 336 2.10 -22.11 -7.17
N SER A 337 2.15 -21.79 -5.88
CA SER A 337 3.28 -21.08 -5.28
C SER A 337 3.58 -21.60 -3.89
N ALA A 338 4.83 -21.43 -3.46
CA ALA A 338 5.27 -21.74 -2.11
C ALA A 338 6.15 -20.60 -1.61
N GLN A 339 5.87 -20.11 -0.42
CA GLN A 339 6.65 -19.09 0.26
C GLN A 339 7.21 -19.63 1.54
N PHE A 340 8.50 -19.39 1.76
CA PHE A 340 9.24 -19.73 2.97
C PHE A 340 9.78 -18.44 3.58
N ILE A 341 9.56 -18.22 4.86
CA ILE A 341 10.08 -17.07 5.59
C ILE A 341 10.83 -17.57 6.83
N SER A 342 11.93 -16.92 7.14
CA SER A 342 12.69 -17.15 8.37
C SER A 342 13.19 -15.80 8.89
N SER A 343 12.84 -15.47 10.12
CA SER A 343 13.30 -14.26 10.81
C SER A 343 13.98 -14.63 12.11
N HIS A 344 15.12 -14.04 12.35
CA HIS A 344 15.89 -14.17 13.59
C HIS A 344 16.04 -12.78 14.20
N TYR A 345 15.63 -12.65 15.44
CA TYR A 345 15.83 -11.46 16.25
C TYR A 345 16.80 -11.81 17.39
N THR A 346 17.82 -10.99 17.55
CA THR A 346 18.85 -11.16 18.56
C THR A 346 19.06 -9.83 19.27
N PRO A 347 18.55 -9.67 20.50
CA PRO A 347 18.81 -8.52 21.35
C PRO A 347 20.12 -8.69 22.08
N ALA A 348 20.73 -7.56 22.45
CA ALA A 348 21.86 -7.49 23.36
C ALA A 348 21.69 -6.26 24.24
N ASP A 349 21.33 -6.45 25.49
CA ASP A 349 21.23 -5.36 26.43
C ASP A 349 22.61 -4.84 26.80
N ILE A 350 22.76 -3.53 26.68
CA ILE A 350 24.00 -2.83 27.07
C ILE A 350 23.83 -2.25 28.47
N LEU A 351 22.63 -1.73 28.78
CA LEU A 351 22.29 -1.13 30.07
C LEU A 351 20.81 -1.40 30.36
N LYS A 352 20.49 -1.90 31.54
CA LYS A 352 19.12 -2.17 32.02
C LYS A 352 18.71 -1.18 33.09
N ASN A 353 17.41 -0.88 33.13
CA ASN A 353 16.79 -0.06 34.15
C ASN A 353 15.41 -0.65 34.48
N ASP A 354 15.03 -0.62 35.75
CA ASP A 354 13.73 -1.17 36.23
C ASP A 354 12.51 -0.49 35.56
N ARG A 355 12.66 0.74 35.06
CA ARG A 355 11.60 1.47 34.37
C ARG A 355 11.42 1.07 32.91
N PHE A 356 12.52 0.74 32.22
CA PHE A 356 12.50 0.28 30.83
C PHE A 356 12.80 -1.21 30.80
N GLU A 357 11.77 -2.02 31.02
CA GLU A 357 11.89 -3.46 30.82
C GLU A 357 12.17 -3.74 29.36
N THR A 358 13.27 -4.39 29.06
CA THR A 358 13.64 -4.76 27.70
C THR A 358 13.67 -6.28 27.59
N SER A 359 13.19 -6.78 26.46
CA SER A 359 13.27 -8.21 26.19
C SER A 359 14.67 -8.56 25.66
N ASP A 360 15.46 -9.25 26.45
CA ASP A 360 16.76 -9.81 26.05
C ASP A 360 16.67 -11.21 25.44
N ILE A 361 15.48 -11.57 24.96
CA ILE A 361 15.14 -12.93 24.53
C ILE A 361 15.33 -13.07 23.02
N PRO A 362 16.29 -13.89 22.54
CA PRO A 362 16.42 -14.20 21.13
C PRO A 362 15.19 -14.96 20.62
N THR A 363 14.61 -14.50 19.55
CA THR A 363 13.44 -15.14 18.97
C THR A 363 13.68 -15.60 17.53
N LYS A 364 13.01 -16.66 17.14
CA LYS A 364 12.99 -17.16 15.78
C LYS A 364 11.57 -17.34 15.31
N THR A 365 11.26 -16.76 14.15
CA THR A 365 9.99 -16.98 13.46
C THR A 365 10.25 -17.69 12.14
N SER A 366 9.47 -18.71 11.83
CA SER A 366 9.51 -19.39 10.53
C SER A 366 8.10 -19.56 9.98
N GLY A 367 7.94 -19.38 8.68
CA GLY A 367 6.65 -19.49 8.00
C GLY A 367 6.75 -20.30 6.73
N PHE A 368 5.67 -21.02 6.41
CA PHE A 368 5.51 -21.75 5.17
C PHE A 368 4.07 -21.56 4.63
N THR A 369 3.97 -21.02 3.43
CA THR A 369 2.68 -20.70 2.80
C THR A 369 2.60 -21.26 1.39
N PRO A 370 2.19 -22.52 1.21
CA PRO A 370 1.86 -23.09 -0.08
C PRO A 370 0.46 -22.64 -0.52
N ILE A 371 0.34 -22.37 -1.81
CA ILE A 371 -0.89 -21.93 -2.47
C ILE A 371 -1.07 -22.72 -3.75
N VAL A 372 -2.29 -23.20 -4.00
CA VAL A 372 -2.71 -23.73 -5.32
C VAL A 372 -3.97 -22.96 -5.73
N TYR A 373 -4.06 -22.59 -7.00
CA TYR A 373 -5.21 -21.84 -7.48
C TYR A 373 -5.64 -22.22 -8.89
N ALA A 374 -6.91 -21.98 -9.18
CA ALA A 374 -7.49 -22.02 -10.50
C ALA A 374 -8.39 -20.81 -10.71
N SER A 375 -8.38 -20.23 -11.90
CA SER A 375 -9.28 -19.15 -12.27
C SER A 375 -9.70 -19.22 -13.74
N ALA A 376 -10.88 -18.67 -14.03
CA ALA A 376 -11.43 -18.52 -15.36
C ALA A 376 -11.78 -17.05 -15.58
N GLN A 377 -11.33 -16.50 -16.68
CA GLN A 377 -11.66 -15.16 -17.12
C GLN A 377 -12.30 -15.20 -18.50
N GLY A 378 -13.36 -14.43 -18.68
CA GLY A 378 -14.04 -14.49 -19.97
C GLY A 378 -15.14 -13.47 -20.17
N ARG A 379 -15.92 -13.71 -21.24
CA ARG A 379 -17.07 -12.91 -21.62
C ARG A 379 -18.22 -13.77 -22.07
N ILE A 380 -19.39 -13.50 -21.51
CA ILE A 380 -20.67 -14.06 -21.93
C ILE A 380 -21.54 -12.89 -22.40
N TRP A 381 -21.82 -12.81 -23.69
CA TRP A 381 -22.48 -11.67 -24.33
C TRP A 381 -21.74 -10.35 -24.01
N LYS A 382 -22.36 -9.41 -23.27
CA LYS A 382 -21.73 -8.15 -22.82
C LYS A 382 -21.08 -8.28 -21.43
N LEU A 383 -21.46 -9.28 -20.63
CA LEU A 383 -20.93 -9.50 -19.30
C LEU A 383 -19.49 -10.02 -19.39
N LYS A 384 -18.56 -9.32 -18.80
CA LYS A 384 -17.20 -9.78 -18.58
C LYS A 384 -17.10 -10.31 -17.16
N TYR A 385 -16.39 -11.42 -16.98
CA TYR A 385 -16.25 -12.05 -15.67
C TYR A 385 -14.82 -12.56 -15.45
N SER A 386 -14.44 -12.61 -14.19
CA SER A 386 -13.27 -13.32 -13.66
C SER A 386 -13.72 -14.05 -12.39
N ALA A 387 -13.49 -15.34 -12.33
CA ALA A 387 -13.81 -16.14 -11.17
C ALA A 387 -12.68 -17.11 -10.87
N GLY A 388 -12.30 -17.23 -9.61
CA GLY A 388 -11.20 -18.10 -9.21
C GLY A 388 -11.31 -18.55 -7.76
N MET A 389 -10.57 -19.60 -7.46
CA MET A 389 -10.43 -20.18 -6.14
C MET A 389 -8.94 -20.33 -5.82
N ASN A 390 -8.58 -19.92 -4.62
CA ASN A 390 -7.26 -20.07 -4.04
C ASN A 390 -7.37 -20.98 -2.81
N TRP A 391 -6.57 -22.03 -2.76
CA TRP A 391 -6.40 -22.90 -1.60
C TRP A 391 -5.03 -22.59 -0.98
N GLN A 392 -5.03 -22.16 0.25
CA GLN A 392 -3.85 -21.70 0.95
C GLN A 392 -3.72 -22.37 2.32
N LEU A 393 -2.51 -22.77 2.65
CA LEU A 393 -2.11 -23.10 4.01
C LEU A 393 -1.20 -22.00 4.54
N ASN A 394 -1.53 -21.42 5.68
CA ASN A 394 -0.63 -20.55 6.43
C ASN A 394 -0.13 -21.32 7.65
N ARG A 395 1.17 -21.57 7.70
CA ARG A 395 1.83 -22.11 8.88
C ARG A 395 2.90 -21.13 9.32
N ILE A 396 2.77 -20.65 10.56
CA ILE A 396 3.76 -19.79 11.22
C ILE A 396 4.16 -20.43 12.54
N ALA A 397 5.46 -20.55 12.79
CA ALA A 397 6.01 -21.04 14.03
C ALA A 397 6.89 -19.95 14.65
N TYR A 398 6.67 -19.71 15.93
CA TYR A 398 7.42 -18.80 16.76
C TYR A 398 8.15 -19.60 17.85
N GLU A 399 9.40 -19.31 18.06
CA GLU A 399 10.25 -19.94 19.08
C GLU A 399 10.97 -18.84 19.87
N ASP A 400 10.71 -18.82 21.16
CA ASP A 400 11.40 -18.03 22.15
C ASP A 400 12.41 -18.96 22.84
N ARG A 401 13.70 -18.67 22.66
CA ARG A 401 14.76 -19.59 23.10
C ARG A 401 15.03 -19.52 24.59
N SER A 402 14.72 -18.40 25.26
CA SER A 402 14.99 -18.23 26.68
C SER A 402 13.87 -18.79 27.55
N ALA A 403 12.61 -18.51 27.17
CA ALA A 403 11.43 -19.00 27.88
C ALA A 403 11.05 -20.44 27.48
N ASN A 404 11.80 -21.08 26.57
CA ASN A 404 11.46 -22.37 25.96
C ASN A 404 10.00 -22.44 25.45
N ARG A 405 9.47 -21.28 25.01
CA ARG A 405 8.10 -21.15 24.53
C ARG A 405 8.09 -21.34 23.03
N LYS A 406 7.30 -22.31 22.56
CA LYS A 406 7.05 -22.55 21.14
C LYS A 406 5.56 -22.42 20.86
N SER A 407 5.24 -21.65 19.85
CA SER A 407 3.87 -21.55 19.33
C SER A 407 3.88 -21.88 17.84
N THR A 408 2.91 -22.65 17.39
CA THR A 408 2.72 -22.92 15.96
C THR A 408 1.25 -22.73 15.62
N ASN A 409 1.00 -21.78 14.73
CA ASN A 409 -0.32 -21.57 14.18
C ASN A 409 -0.36 -22.16 12.76
N THR A 410 -1.37 -22.97 12.48
CA THR A 410 -1.58 -23.60 11.17
C THR A 410 -3.04 -23.42 10.77
N GLN A 411 -3.28 -22.78 9.65
CA GLN A 411 -4.62 -22.46 9.17
C GLN A 411 -4.76 -22.75 7.67
N TRP A 412 -5.76 -23.56 7.32
CA TRP A 412 -6.19 -23.79 5.96
C TRP A 412 -7.30 -22.81 5.58
N SER A 413 -7.28 -22.34 4.35
CA SER A 413 -8.34 -21.51 3.83
C SER A 413 -8.65 -21.78 2.37
N MET A 414 -9.93 -21.60 2.02
CA MET A 414 -10.44 -21.53 0.66
C MET A 414 -10.87 -20.08 0.42
N ASN A 415 -10.29 -19.45 -0.58
CA ASN A 415 -10.45 -18.02 -0.81
C ASN A 415 -11.00 -17.79 -2.22
N PRO A 416 -12.34 -17.82 -2.40
CA PRO A 416 -12.97 -17.49 -3.66
C PRO A 416 -12.81 -16.01 -4.01
N THR A 417 -12.68 -15.73 -5.30
CA THR A 417 -12.72 -14.39 -5.88
C THR A 417 -13.60 -14.41 -7.10
N VAL A 418 -14.59 -13.52 -7.15
CA VAL A 418 -15.50 -13.36 -8.30
C VAL A 418 -15.59 -11.88 -8.62
N GLN A 419 -15.42 -11.53 -9.88
CA GLN A 419 -15.55 -10.18 -10.38
C GLN A 419 -16.35 -10.21 -11.67
N VAL A 420 -17.33 -9.33 -11.79
CA VAL A 420 -18.16 -9.19 -12.98
C VAL A 420 -18.27 -7.73 -13.38
N MET A 421 -18.32 -7.47 -14.68
CA MET A 421 -18.49 -6.13 -15.24
C MET A 421 -19.46 -6.17 -16.41
N MET A 422 -20.48 -5.33 -16.36
CA MET A 422 -21.49 -5.16 -17.39
C MET A 422 -21.39 -3.74 -17.98
N PRO A 423 -20.85 -3.59 -19.19
CA PRO A 423 -20.91 -2.30 -19.89
C PRO A 423 -22.32 -2.03 -20.39
N PHE A 424 -22.77 -0.78 -20.32
CA PHE A 424 -24.10 -0.38 -20.76
C PHE A 424 -24.11 1.06 -21.33
N GLY A 425 -25.27 1.49 -21.80
CA GLY A 425 -25.50 2.82 -22.37
C GLY A 425 -24.96 3.00 -23.80
N PRO A 426 -25.15 4.20 -24.39
CA PRO A 426 -24.69 4.52 -25.73
C PRO A 426 -23.17 4.38 -25.86
N GLY A 427 -22.71 3.62 -26.85
CA GLY A 427 -21.28 3.38 -27.06
C GLY A 427 -20.56 2.67 -25.91
N MET A 428 -21.29 1.98 -25.00
CA MET A 428 -20.76 1.31 -23.82
C MET A 428 -19.93 2.25 -22.91
N ASN A 429 -20.41 3.47 -22.74
CA ASN A 429 -19.72 4.52 -21.99
C ASN A 429 -19.88 4.41 -20.47
N HIS A 430 -20.69 3.46 -20.00
CA HIS A 430 -20.97 3.19 -18.59
C HIS A 430 -20.63 1.74 -18.27
N ALA A 431 -20.33 1.46 -17.03
CA ALA A 431 -20.10 0.09 -16.56
C ALA A 431 -20.62 -0.08 -15.12
N LEU A 432 -21.31 -1.20 -14.89
CA LEU A 432 -21.62 -1.69 -13.55
C LEU A 432 -20.65 -2.80 -13.22
N MET A 433 -20.08 -2.77 -12.04
CA MET A 433 -19.14 -3.77 -11.55
C MET A 433 -19.61 -4.33 -10.22
N MET A 434 -19.41 -5.62 -10.00
CA MET A 434 -19.61 -6.27 -8.72
C MET A 434 -18.47 -7.25 -8.48
N SER A 435 -18.00 -7.30 -7.25
CA SER A 435 -16.88 -8.15 -6.87
C SER A 435 -17.10 -8.73 -5.48
N TYR A 436 -16.68 -9.98 -5.32
CA TYR A 436 -16.59 -10.65 -4.05
C TYR A 436 -15.22 -11.28 -3.90
N LYS A 437 -14.65 -11.20 -2.70
CA LYS A 437 -13.39 -11.87 -2.36
C LYS A 437 -13.39 -12.24 -0.89
N ARG A 438 -12.92 -13.47 -0.60
CA ARG A 438 -12.50 -13.87 0.74
C ARG A 438 -10.99 -13.73 0.87
N THR A 439 -10.54 -13.21 2.02
CA THR A 439 -9.12 -13.03 2.35
C THR A 439 -8.76 -13.78 3.62
N LEU A 440 -7.50 -14.16 3.73
CA LEU A 440 -6.90 -14.65 4.96
C LEU A 440 -5.61 -13.86 5.19
N SER A 441 -5.58 -13.00 6.20
CA SER A 441 -4.40 -12.19 6.51
C SER A 441 -3.33 -13.04 7.17
N ASP A 442 -2.08 -12.88 6.71
CA ASP A 442 -0.93 -13.40 7.42
C ASP A 442 -0.81 -12.66 8.77
N ILE A 443 -0.48 -13.37 9.84
CA ILE A 443 -0.17 -12.72 11.12
C ILE A 443 1.21 -12.08 10.97
N PRO A 444 1.35 -10.75 11.15
CA PRO A 444 2.66 -10.13 11.13
C PRO A 444 3.58 -10.75 12.18
N TYR A 445 4.80 -11.09 11.83
CA TYR A 445 5.74 -11.70 12.78
C TYR A 445 6.02 -10.78 13.99
N THR A 446 5.97 -9.47 13.81
CA THR A 446 6.07 -8.48 14.89
C THR A 446 4.89 -8.54 15.85
N ALA A 447 3.70 -8.93 15.37
CA ALA A 447 2.51 -9.03 16.20
C ALA A 447 2.49 -10.25 17.12
N ILE A 448 3.30 -11.27 16.85
CA ILE A 448 3.45 -12.46 17.71
C ILE A 448 4.73 -12.44 18.54
N SER A 449 5.59 -11.45 18.35
CA SER A 449 6.86 -11.33 19.08
C SER A 449 6.62 -10.80 20.49
N SER A 450 7.18 -11.44 21.50
CA SER A 450 7.17 -10.97 22.88
C SER A 450 8.18 -9.84 23.16
N VAL A 451 8.81 -9.32 22.13
CA VAL A 451 9.76 -8.20 22.24
C VAL A 451 9.04 -6.94 22.65
N ILE A 452 9.54 -6.27 23.69
CA ILE A 452 9.03 -5.00 24.20
C ILE A 452 9.74 -3.85 23.52
N ASN A 453 8.96 -2.96 22.87
CA ASN A 453 9.47 -1.78 22.19
C ASN A 453 8.89 -0.51 22.85
N TRP A 454 9.71 0.24 23.56
CA TRP A 454 9.33 1.49 24.20
C TRP A 454 9.25 2.62 23.20
N SER A 455 8.15 3.36 23.22
CA SER A 455 7.96 4.61 22.46
C SER A 455 8.38 5.84 23.28
N ASP A 456 8.14 5.81 24.58
CA ASP A 456 8.47 6.83 25.57
C ASP A 456 8.50 6.21 26.98
N ALA A 457 8.63 7.01 28.04
CA ALA A 457 8.68 6.52 29.42
C ALA A 457 7.36 5.91 29.94
N TYR A 458 6.26 6.10 29.23
CA TYR A 458 4.91 5.70 29.62
C TYR A 458 4.29 4.68 28.68
N ASN A 459 4.85 4.47 27.50
CA ASN A 459 4.23 3.66 26.46
C ASN A 459 5.21 2.67 25.85
N TYR A 460 4.80 1.40 25.76
CA TYR A 460 5.50 0.40 24.97
C TYR A 460 4.55 -0.45 24.14
N THR A 461 5.10 -1.13 23.16
CA THR A 461 4.39 -2.10 22.30
C THR A 461 4.95 -3.48 22.52
N VAL A 462 4.07 -4.48 22.63
CA VAL A 462 4.42 -5.90 22.75
C VAL A 462 3.50 -6.74 21.87
N GLY A 463 4.00 -7.82 21.29
CA GLY A 463 3.17 -8.73 20.50
C GLY A 463 2.45 -9.77 21.35
N ASN A 464 1.55 -10.52 20.70
CA ASN A 464 0.77 -11.59 21.31
C ASN A 464 0.94 -12.91 20.53
N PRO A 465 1.67 -13.89 21.07
CA PRO A 465 1.92 -15.18 20.41
C PRO A 465 0.65 -16.03 20.19
N ASP A 466 -0.43 -15.74 20.90
CA ASP A 466 -1.69 -16.51 20.84
C ASP A 466 -2.68 -15.98 19.79
N LEU A 467 -2.25 -15.04 18.93
CA LEU A 467 -3.06 -14.49 17.87
C LEU A 467 -3.51 -15.54 16.87
N LYS A 468 -4.77 -15.40 16.44
CA LYS A 468 -5.34 -16.13 15.29
C LYS A 468 -5.24 -15.29 14.05
N ALA A 469 -5.06 -15.94 12.89
CA ALA A 469 -5.07 -15.24 11.62
C ALA A 469 -6.47 -14.70 11.33
N GLN A 470 -6.52 -13.45 10.88
CA GLN A 470 -7.76 -12.77 10.52
C GLN A 470 -8.22 -13.21 9.12
N SER A 471 -9.51 -13.50 8.95
CA SER A 471 -10.13 -13.61 7.63
C SER A 471 -11.12 -12.46 7.39
N ALA A 472 -11.39 -12.15 6.12
CA ALA A 472 -12.43 -11.18 5.78
C ALA A 472 -13.15 -11.55 4.48
N ASP A 473 -14.46 -11.30 4.45
CA ASP A 473 -15.29 -11.36 3.26
C ASP A 473 -15.55 -9.92 2.77
N ILE A 474 -15.22 -9.63 1.52
CA ILE A 474 -15.30 -8.30 0.91
C ILE A 474 -16.26 -8.38 -0.28
N VAL A 475 -17.29 -7.56 -0.25
CA VAL A 475 -18.20 -7.31 -1.37
C VAL A 475 -18.03 -5.86 -1.82
N MET A 476 -17.89 -5.64 -3.12
CA MET A 476 -17.77 -4.31 -3.68
C MET A 476 -18.68 -4.18 -4.89
N ALA A 477 -19.40 -3.05 -4.97
CA ALA A 477 -20.15 -2.62 -6.15
C ALA A 477 -19.57 -1.30 -6.66
N GLY A 478 -19.45 -1.16 -7.97
CA GLY A 478 -18.93 0.04 -8.62
C GLY A 478 -19.79 0.42 -9.82
N LEU A 479 -20.06 1.72 -9.95
CA LEU A 479 -20.73 2.31 -11.09
C LEU A 479 -19.79 3.33 -11.72
N SER A 480 -19.38 3.07 -12.95
CA SER A 480 -18.58 4.00 -13.75
C SER A 480 -19.43 4.61 -14.83
N LEU A 481 -19.46 5.92 -14.92
CA LEU A 481 -20.24 6.70 -15.88
C LEU A 481 -19.32 7.55 -16.76
N LEU A 482 -19.79 7.85 -17.97
CA LEU A 482 -19.15 8.77 -18.92
C LEU A 482 -17.67 8.44 -19.17
N ARG A 483 -17.36 7.17 -19.42
CA ARG A 483 -15.98 6.66 -19.66
C ARG A 483 -15.05 6.95 -18.48
N ASN A 484 -15.46 6.55 -17.26
CA ASN A 484 -14.73 6.74 -15.99
C ASN A 484 -14.56 8.21 -15.55
N LYS A 485 -15.37 9.14 -16.06
CA LYS A 485 -15.37 10.52 -15.53
C LYS A 485 -16.02 10.59 -14.14
N ILE A 486 -17.07 9.81 -13.91
CA ILE A 486 -17.74 9.70 -12.62
C ILE A 486 -17.69 8.25 -12.19
N ASN A 487 -17.16 8.01 -10.99
CA ASN A 487 -17.10 6.68 -10.40
C ASN A 487 -17.75 6.72 -9.02
N ILE A 488 -18.65 5.77 -8.76
CA ILE A 488 -19.32 5.60 -7.48
C ILE A 488 -19.03 4.19 -7.00
N THR A 489 -18.63 4.02 -5.76
CA THR A 489 -18.29 2.72 -5.18
C THR A 489 -19.00 2.53 -3.86
N ALA A 490 -19.47 1.32 -3.62
CA ALA A 490 -19.94 0.84 -2.34
C ALA A 490 -19.16 -0.43 -1.98
N LEU A 491 -18.72 -0.53 -0.74
CA LEU A 491 -17.96 -1.65 -0.22
C LEU A 491 -18.57 -2.09 1.11
N TYR A 492 -18.70 -3.38 1.28
CA TYR A 492 -18.95 -4.00 2.58
C TYR A 492 -17.89 -5.04 2.85
N ALA A 493 -17.21 -4.93 3.98
CA ALA A 493 -16.26 -5.92 4.44
C ALA A 493 -16.61 -6.38 5.84
N VAL A 494 -16.62 -7.68 6.08
CA VAL A 494 -16.74 -8.27 7.41
C VAL A 494 -15.48 -9.07 7.70
N SER A 495 -14.80 -8.70 8.78
CA SER A 495 -13.62 -9.40 9.28
C SER A 495 -14.01 -10.35 10.41
N HIS A 496 -13.41 -11.53 10.43
CA HIS A 496 -13.51 -12.52 11.50
C HIS A 496 -12.13 -12.67 12.15
N ASP A 497 -12.09 -12.83 13.48
CA ASP A 497 -10.87 -12.86 14.29
C ASP A 497 -9.95 -11.66 13.98
N ARG A 498 -10.54 -10.47 13.83
CA ARG A 498 -9.81 -9.27 13.45
C ARG A 498 -8.71 -8.95 14.46
N ILE A 499 -7.48 -8.75 13.96
CA ILE A 499 -6.37 -8.31 14.79
C ILE A 499 -6.51 -6.80 15.02
N TYR A 500 -6.67 -6.42 16.28
CA TYR A 500 -6.81 -5.04 16.73
C TYR A 500 -5.72 -4.73 17.77
N TRP A 501 -4.98 -3.64 17.55
CA TRP A 501 -3.98 -3.15 18.49
C TRP A 501 -4.67 -2.31 19.56
N GLN A 502 -4.68 -2.80 20.78
CA GLN A 502 -5.33 -2.15 21.92
C GLN A 502 -4.27 -1.63 22.88
N THR A 503 -4.47 -0.39 23.36
CA THR A 503 -3.68 0.19 24.44
C THR A 503 -4.35 -0.15 25.77
N LEU A 504 -3.59 -0.75 26.67
CA LEU A 504 -3.99 -1.21 27.99
C LEU A 504 -3.09 -0.56 29.05
N GLN A 505 -3.62 -0.36 30.25
CA GLN A 505 -2.83 0.09 31.40
C GLN A 505 -2.13 -1.13 32.03
N SER A 506 -0.87 -0.98 32.42
CA SER A 506 -0.12 -2.05 33.07
C SER A 506 -0.67 -2.31 34.48
N GLY A 507 -0.90 -3.59 34.81
CA GLY A 507 -1.32 -3.97 36.18
C GLY A 507 -0.20 -3.87 37.21
N GLU A 508 1.07 -3.92 36.77
CA GLU A 508 2.24 -3.85 37.66
C GLU A 508 2.68 -2.40 37.91
N ASN A 509 2.57 -1.55 36.88
CA ASN A 509 2.90 -0.12 36.98
C ASN A 509 1.78 0.72 36.38
N PRO A 510 0.91 1.33 37.20
CA PRO A 510 -0.23 2.11 36.73
C PRO A 510 0.13 3.32 35.86
N ASP A 511 1.37 3.80 35.94
CA ASP A 511 1.86 4.91 35.11
C ASP A 511 2.23 4.50 33.69
N VAL A 512 2.19 3.20 33.39
CA VAL A 512 2.63 2.65 32.13
C VAL A 512 1.47 2.07 31.33
N PHE A 513 1.45 2.38 30.04
CA PHE A 513 0.52 1.81 29.06
C PHE A 513 1.29 0.93 28.08
N TYR A 514 0.63 -0.14 27.63
CA TYR A 514 1.18 -0.97 26.58
C TYR A 514 0.16 -1.22 25.48
N THR A 515 0.64 -1.28 24.25
CA THR A 515 -0.18 -1.60 23.10
C THR A 515 0.11 -3.04 22.65
N MET A 516 -0.93 -3.86 22.65
CA MET A 516 -0.85 -5.29 22.32
C MET A 516 -1.93 -5.65 21.28
N PRO A 517 -1.62 -6.52 20.29
CA PRO A 517 -2.62 -6.99 19.34
C PRO A 517 -3.50 -8.09 19.96
N LEU A 518 -4.82 -7.94 19.81
CA LEU A 518 -5.84 -8.87 20.28
C LEU A 518 -6.78 -9.25 19.12
N ASN A 519 -7.42 -10.42 19.21
CA ASN A 519 -8.44 -10.80 18.25
C ASN A 519 -9.82 -10.33 18.69
N ILE A 520 -10.49 -9.57 17.82
CA ILE A 520 -11.92 -9.23 17.93
C ILE A 520 -12.70 -10.22 17.07
N LYS A 521 -13.75 -10.83 17.65
CA LYS A 521 -14.52 -11.92 17.02
C LYS A 521 -15.03 -11.58 15.63
N SER A 522 -15.63 -10.41 15.45
CA SER A 522 -16.14 -9.98 14.13
C SER A 522 -16.33 -8.46 14.10
N GLN A 523 -16.03 -7.87 12.95
CA GLN A 523 -16.30 -6.45 12.72
C GLN A 523 -16.66 -6.20 11.24
N GLY A 524 -17.80 -5.52 11.03
CA GLY A 524 -18.24 -5.07 9.71
C GLY A 524 -17.79 -3.63 9.43
N VAL A 525 -17.50 -3.32 8.16
CA VAL A 525 -17.18 -1.98 7.68
C VAL A 525 -17.96 -1.72 6.40
N TRP A 526 -18.69 -0.60 6.34
CA TRP A 526 -19.28 -0.07 5.13
C TRP A 526 -18.39 1.06 4.58
N GLY A 527 -18.15 1.06 3.29
CA GLY A 527 -17.41 2.12 2.60
C GLY A 527 -18.20 2.64 1.41
N PHE A 528 -18.32 3.95 1.28
CA PHE A 528 -18.94 4.61 0.13
C PHE A 528 -17.96 5.62 -0.44
N GLY A 529 -17.77 5.60 -1.74
CA GLY A 529 -16.86 6.50 -2.44
C GLY A 529 -17.50 7.11 -3.67
N ALA A 530 -17.17 8.35 -3.96
CA ALA A 530 -17.52 9.02 -5.20
C ALA A 530 -16.31 9.77 -5.73
N GLU A 531 -16.13 9.74 -7.05
CA GLU A 531 -15.04 10.40 -7.74
C GLU A 531 -15.56 11.08 -9.01
N TRP A 532 -15.08 12.29 -9.25
CA TRP A 532 -15.34 13.03 -10.47
C TRP A 532 -14.04 13.54 -11.07
N ILE A 533 -13.79 13.14 -12.33
CA ILE A 533 -12.62 13.54 -13.11
C ILE A 533 -13.12 14.32 -14.32
N GLU A 534 -12.68 15.56 -14.48
CA GLU A 534 -13.07 16.39 -15.60
C GLU A 534 -11.92 17.26 -16.11
N SER A 535 -12.02 17.64 -17.38
CA SER A 535 -11.14 18.59 -18.04
C SER A 535 -12.01 19.72 -18.61
N PRO A 536 -12.41 20.72 -17.79
CA PRO A 536 -13.29 21.80 -18.23
C PRO A 536 -12.68 22.64 -19.36
N SER A 537 -11.35 22.65 -19.44
CA SER A 537 -10.61 23.33 -20.49
C SER A 537 -9.35 22.58 -20.91
N ARG A 538 -8.65 23.03 -21.93
CA ARG A 538 -7.34 22.49 -22.34
C ARG A 538 -6.24 22.81 -21.31
N VAL A 539 -6.49 23.80 -20.45
CA VAL A 539 -5.52 24.28 -19.46
C VAL A 539 -5.70 23.59 -18.11
N TRP A 540 -6.92 23.16 -17.78
CA TRP A 540 -7.25 22.66 -16.44
C TRP A 540 -7.92 21.29 -16.48
N ARG A 541 -7.39 20.38 -15.68
CA ARG A 541 -7.98 19.08 -15.37
C ARG A 541 -8.02 18.94 -13.86
N PHE A 542 -9.12 18.43 -13.33
CA PHE A 542 -9.25 18.12 -11.91
C PHE A 542 -9.77 16.71 -11.65
N LYS A 543 -9.51 16.25 -10.45
CA LYS A 543 -10.08 15.05 -9.84
C LYS A 543 -10.55 15.41 -8.44
N LEU A 544 -11.85 15.27 -8.20
CA LEU A 544 -12.47 15.40 -6.90
C LEU A 544 -12.90 14.02 -6.42
N SER A 545 -12.51 13.62 -5.23
CA SER A 545 -12.92 12.35 -4.65
C SER A 545 -13.31 12.52 -3.17
N GLY A 546 -14.36 11.82 -2.77
CA GLY A 546 -14.84 11.72 -1.41
C GLY A 546 -15.10 10.27 -1.04
N ARG A 547 -14.82 9.93 0.21
CA ARG A 547 -15.07 8.60 0.77
C ARG A 547 -15.55 8.69 2.20
N VAL A 548 -16.49 7.84 2.53
CA VAL A 548 -17.03 7.68 3.89
C VAL A 548 -16.90 6.21 4.29
N GLU A 549 -16.36 5.95 5.47
CA GLU A 549 -16.27 4.63 6.08
C GLU A 549 -17.09 4.62 7.38
N ILE A 550 -18.02 3.68 7.48
CA ILE A 550 -18.90 3.48 8.63
C ILE A 550 -18.55 2.16 9.27
N THR A 551 -18.09 2.19 10.51
CA THR A 551 -17.71 0.99 11.27
C THR A 551 -18.55 0.93 12.55
N PRO A 552 -19.58 0.07 12.60
CA PRO A 552 -20.22 -0.25 13.86
C PRO A 552 -19.25 -1.00 14.77
N GLU A 553 -18.97 -0.46 15.94
CA GLU A 553 -18.06 -1.03 16.92
C GLU A 553 -18.91 -1.53 18.10
N ASN A 554 -19.28 -2.83 18.05
CA ASN A 554 -19.96 -3.53 19.13
C ASN A 554 -19.07 -4.68 19.56
N THR A 555 -18.23 -4.43 20.55
CA THR A 555 -17.23 -5.39 21.01
C THR A 555 -16.97 -5.23 22.50
N MET A 556 -16.55 -6.30 23.14
CA MET A 556 -16.02 -6.30 24.50
C MET A 556 -14.50 -6.34 24.43
N LEU A 557 -13.84 -5.35 25.02
CA LEU A 557 -12.40 -5.26 25.15
C LEU A 557 -12.09 -4.97 26.63
N ASP A 558 -11.24 -5.77 27.23
CA ASP A 558 -10.82 -5.65 28.63
C ASP A 558 -12.00 -5.50 29.62
N GLY A 559 -13.06 -6.30 29.41
CA GLY A 559 -14.28 -6.23 30.21
C GLY A 559 -15.19 -5.01 29.96
N ILE A 560 -14.79 -4.08 29.09
CA ILE A 560 -15.57 -2.89 28.71
C ILE A 560 -16.34 -3.17 27.43
N HIS A 561 -17.65 -2.92 27.48
CA HIS A 561 -18.52 -3.05 26.31
C HIS A 561 -18.55 -1.73 25.51
N TYR A 562 -18.04 -1.78 24.30
CA TYR A 562 -18.07 -0.67 23.34
C TYR A 562 -19.22 -0.86 22.36
N ASN A 563 -20.11 0.11 22.29
CA ASN A 563 -21.22 0.14 21.33
C ASN A 563 -21.30 1.54 20.71
N LYS A 564 -20.46 1.79 19.72
CA LYS A 564 -20.38 3.07 19.00
C LYS A 564 -20.24 2.83 17.52
N THR A 565 -20.69 3.78 16.71
CA THR A 565 -20.44 3.77 15.28
C THR A 565 -19.36 4.79 14.95
N ARG A 566 -18.26 4.33 14.40
CA ARG A 566 -17.20 5.18 13.90
C ARG A 566 -17.54 5.62 12.47
N LEU A 567 -17.47 6.92 12.25
CA LEU A 567 -17.53 7.54 10.93
C LEU A 567 -16.16 8.12 10.61
N LYS A 568 -15.60 7.74 9.45
CA LYS A 568 -14.35 8.28 8.96
C LYS A 568 -14.54 8.77 7.52
N GLU A 569 -14.15 10.00 7.27
CA GLU A 569 -14.37 10.70 6.01
C GLU A 569 -13.03 11.15 5.42
N TYR A 570 -12.95 11.14 4.08
CA TYR A 570 -11.77 11.56 3.34
C TYR A 570 -12.21 12.37 2.12
N PHE A 571 -11.54 13.49 1.87
CA PHE A 571 -11.77 14.33 0.70
C PHE A 571 -10.45 14.67 0.05
N TYR A 572 -10.39 14.50 -1.27
CA TYR A 572 -9.21 14.79 -2.08
C TYR A 572 -9.61 15.64 -3.25
N PHE A 573 -8.84 16.67 -3.52
CA PHE A 573 -9.01 17.55 -4.66
C PHE A 573 -7.65 17.74 -5.34
N ASN A 574 -7.46 17.09 -6.49
CA ASN A 574 -6.23 17.14 -7.25
C ASN A 574 -6.46 17.95 -8.51
N ASN A 575 -5.63 18.96 -8.74
CA ASN A 575 -5.70 19.83 -9.90
C ASN A 575 -4.41 19.76 -10.70
N ASN A 576 -4.55 19.76 -12.00
CA ASN A 576 -3.46 19.82 -12.94
C ASN A 576 -3.71 20.96 -13.92
N PHE A 577 -2.74 21.86 -14.02
CA PHE A 577 -2.77 23.03 -14.92
C PHE A 577 -1.72 22.89 -16.00
N ARG A 578 -2.03 23.38 -17.20
CA ARG A 578 -1.14 23.42 -18.35
C ARG A 578 -1.25 24.77 -19.03
N PHE A 579 -0.25 25.61 -18.86
CA PHE A 579 -0.28 27.00 -19.33
C PHE A 579 0.28 27.21 -20.74
N GLY A 580 0.81 26.17 -21.40
CA GLY A 580 1.51 26.26 -22.69
C GLY A 580 3.02 26.53 -22.53
N HIS A 581 3.76 26.52 -23.66
CA HIS A 581 5.21 26.73 -23.72
C HIS A 581 6.02 25.85 -22.72
N GLY A 582 5.49 24.65 -22.39
CA GLY A 582 6.14 23.75 -21.43
C GLY A 582 5.85 24.03 -19.96
N TRP A 583 5.11 25.11 -19.62
CA TRP A 583 4.72 25.42 -18.25
C TRP A 583 3.49 24.64 -17.81
N GLY A 584 3.51 24.18 -16.59
CA GLY A 584 2.41 23.50 -15.92
C GLY A 584 2.49 23.64 -14.42
N GLY A 585 1.47 23.19 -13.71
CA GLY A 585 1.45 23.19 -12.26
C GLY A 585 0.44 22.18 -11.72
N MET A 586 0.60 21.81 -10.47
CA MET A 586 -0.35 21.02 -9.70
C MET A 586 -0.74 21.73 -8.42
N LEU A 587 -1.98 21.52 -8.01
CA LEU A 587 -2.46 21.92 -6.69
C LEU A 587 -3.30 20.76 -6.14
N ASN A 588 -2.84 20.18 -5.05
CA ASN A 588 -3.50 19.06 -4.39
C ASN A 588 -3.94 19.50 -3.00
N ALA A 589 -5.16 19.17 -2.64
CA ALA A 589 -5.68 19.38 -1.30
C ALA A 589 -6.32 18.10 -0.79
N ASN A 590 -6.07 17.76 0.47
CA ASN A 590 -6.77 16.69 1.16
C ASN A 590 -7.30 17.18 2.51
N PHE A 591 -8.41 16.60 2.92
CA PHE A 591 -9.05 16.93 4.18
C PHE A 591 -9.64 15.67 4.81
N GLU A 592 -9.31 15.43 6.07
CA GLU A 592 -9.87 14.38 6.91
C GLU A 592 -10.48 15.04 8.14
N PRO A 593 -11.81 15.01 8.31
CA PRO A 593 -12.46 15.48 9.52
C PRO A 593 -12.03 14.70 10.77
N THR A 594 -12.26 15.30 11.93
CA THR A 594 -12.07 14.62 13.23
C THR A 594 -12.88 13.32 13.27
N PHE A 595 -12.24 12.23 13.66
CA PHE A 595 -12.90 10.95 13.89
C PHE A 595 -12.41 10.31 15.19
N ARG A 596 -13.19 9.37 15.73
CA ARG A 596 -12.89 8.66 16.98
C ARG A 596 -12.78 7.16 16.71
N THR A 597 -11.81 6.53 17.34
CA THR A 597 -11.72 5.07 17.48
C THR A 597 -12.20 4.65 18.87
N LEU A 598 -12.05 3.38 19.23
CA LEU A 598 -12.44 2.89 20.55
C LEU A 598 -11.69 3.61 21.68
N ASP A 599 -10.40 3.82 21.48
CA ASP A 599 -9.43 4.30 22.47
C ASP A 599 -8.86 5.71 22.17
N ARG A 600 -9.09 6.25 20.96
CA ARG A 600 -8.43 7.50 20.52
C ARG A 600 -9.38 8.44 19.78
N THR A 601 -9.10 9.72 19.86
CA THR A 601 -9.69 10.76 19.03
C THR A 601 -8.59 11.32 18.11
N TYR A 602 -8.83 11.30 16.82
CA TYR A 602 -7.96 11.91 15.81
C TYR A 602 -8.59 13.24 15.39
N HIS A 603 -7.83 14.31 15.51
CA HIS A 603 -8.29 15.63 15.10
C HIS A 603 -8.23 15.79 13.59
N ALA A 604 -8.96 16.76 13.07
CA ALA A 604 -9.00 17.04 11.63
C ALA A 604 -7.61 17.36 11.08
N VAL A 605 -7.31 16.78 9.93
CA VAL A 605 -6.05 17.00 9.19
C VAL A 605 -6.39 17.58 7.82
N TYR A 606 -5.69 18.63 7.44
CA TYR A 606 -5.73 19.17 6.10
C TYR A 606 -4.30 19.35 5.57
N ASN A 607 -4.13 19.09 4.28
CA ASN A 607 -2.87 19.30 3.61
C ASN A 607 -3.14 19.94 2.25
N VAL A 608 -2.34 20.94 1.88
CA VAL A 608 -2.35 21.57 0.58
C VAL A 608 -0.92 21.58 0.07
N SER A 609 -0.71 21.04 -1.12
CA SER A 609 0.58 20.99 -1.79
C SER A 609 0.45 21.51 -3.23
N GLY A 610 1.51 22.17 -3.72
CA GLY A 610 1.60 22.70 -5.07
C GLY A 610 2.97 22.50 -5.68
N GLN A 611 3.00 22.31 -6.98
CA GLN A 611 4.21 22.21 -7.80
C GLN A 611 4.12 23.12 -9.01
#